data_f9d910ee0f0b9f4871a97ea7c94d88d4
#
_entry.id   f9d910ee0f0b9f4871a97ea7c94d88d4
#
_cell.length_a   1.000
_cell.length_b   1.000
_cell.length_c   1.000
_cell.angle_alpha   90.00
_cell.angle_beta   90.00
_cell.angle_gamma   90.00
#
_symmetry.space_group_name_H-M   'P 1'
#
loop_
_entity.id
_entity.type
_entity.pdbx_description
1 polymer ?
#
loop_
_entity_poly.entity_id
_entity_poly.type
_entity_poly.pdbx_seq_one_letter_code
_entity_poly.pdbx_strand_id
1 'polypeptide(L)'
;ALEKGEIDMIFGKNMIDADAINQYLDSDKFTVELSDPTSTRQIVLNTSSDILSEKDVRIALQHATNKQNISDGIFYGLEKPADTLFASTVPYCDIELEPYVYDLELAGQILDEAGWKMGSGNVREKDGQPLNIDLLYNSDSVTEKSIAEYLQSEYQTIGVALNIHGEEEQSYRDNMKAGNFDMVFNICWGTPYD
;
A
#
# COMPACT_ATOMS: atom_id res chain seq x y z
N ALA A 1 20.90 -17.42 16.00
CA ALA A 1 20.43 -18.41 16.99
C ALA A 1 19.99 -19.70 16.29
N LEU A 2 19.01 -19.67 15.35
CA LEU A 2 18.49 -20.86 14.65
C LEU A 2 19.61 -21.61 13.90
N GLU A 3 20.40 -20.94 13.08
CA GLU A 3 21.48 -21.54 12.29
C GLU A 3 22.58 -22.18 13.15
N LYS A 4 22.72 -21.73 14.39
CA LYS A 4 23.69 -22.25 15.37
C LYS A 4 23.11 -23.38 16.21
N GLY A 5 21.82 -23.73 16.05
CA GLY A 5 21.13 -24.73 16.86
C GLY A 5 20.91 -24.29 18.31
N GLU A 6 20.90 -23.00 18.59
CA GLU A 6 20.61 -22.44 19.93
C GLU A 6 19.11 -22.37 20.20
N ILE A 7 18.28 -22.36 19.13
CA ILE A 7 16.83 -22.48 19.15
C ILE A 7 16.39 -23.40 18.02
N ASP A 8 15.27 -24.06 18.19
CA ASP A 8 14.71 -25.04 17.25
C ASP A 8 13.69 -24.45 16.28
N MET A 9 13.05 -23.32 16.65
CA MET A 9 11.98 -22.72 15.85
C MET A 9 11.92 -21.22 16.05
N ILE A 10 11.57 -20.51 14.97
CA ILE A 10 11.12 -19.10 15.00
C ILE A 10 9.66 -19.08 14.57
N PHE A 11 8.80 -18.45 15.35
CA PHE A 11 7.37 -18.37 15.08
C PHE A 11 6.88 -16.92 15.28
N GLY A 12 6.09 -16.43 14.35
CA GLY A 12 5.40 -15.14 14.46
C GLY A 12 5.64 -14.21 13.27
N LYS A 13 4.77 -13.21 13.16
CA LYS A 13 4.82 -12.19 12.12
C LYS A 13 6.04 -11.27 12.34
N ASN A 14 6.74 -10.94 11.26
CA ASN A 14 7.88 -10.01 11.27
C ASN A 14 9.06 -10.41 12.17
N MET A 15 9.19 -11.69 12.50
CA MET A 15 10.32 -12.21 13.29
C MET A 15 11.58 -12.44 12.43
N ILE A 16 11.39 -12.54 11.13
CA ILE A 16 12.46 -12.65 10.12
C ILE A 16 12.08 -11.69 8.99
N ASP A 17 13.04 -10.91 8.52
CA ASP A 17 12.83 -10.01 7.38
C ASP A 17 12.54 -10.81 6.10
N ALA A 18 11.76 -10.23 5.18
CA ALA A 18 11.28 -10.92 3.99
C ALA A 18 12.43 -11.42 3.07
N ASP A 19 13.49 -10.63 2.95
CA ASP A 19 14.68 -11.02 2.19
C ASP A 19 15.42 -12.22 2.82
N ALA A 20 15.45 -12.28 4.16
CA ALA A 20 16.08 -13.39 4.87
C ALA A 20 15.24 -14.68 4.80
N ILE A 21 13.90 -14.59 4.78
CA ILE A 21 13.00 -15.77 4.64
C ILE A 21 13.32 -16.52 3.34
N ASN A 22 13.54 -15.82 2.23
CA ASN A 22 13.83 -16.43 0.93
C ASN A 22 15.07 -17.34 0.97
N GLN A 23 16.07 -16.99 1.77
CA GLN A 23 17.27 -17.82 1.93
C GLN A 23 16.99 -19.14 2.65
N TYR A 24 15.94 -19.17 3.51
CA TYR A 24 15.53 -20.39 4.21
C TYR A 24 14.56 -21.23 3.40
N LEU A 25 13.76 -20.63 2.51
CA LEU A 25 12.82 -21.35 1.61
C LEU A 25 13.58 -22.33 0.69
N ASP A 26 14.77 -21.95 0.23
CA ASP A 26 15.61 -22.75 -0.66
C ASP A 26 16.58 -23.68 0.11
N SER A 27 16.49 -23.75 1.43
CA SER A 27 17.44 -24.47 2.27
C SER A 27 16.98 -25.88 2.62
N ASP A 28 17.79 -26.89 2.35
CA ASP A 28 17.54 -28.27 2.78
C ASP A 28 17.64 -28.48 4.30
N LYS A 29 18.09 -27.47 5.06
CA LYS A 29 18.31 -27.57 6.51
C LYS A 29 17.14 -27.09 7.34
N PHE A 30 16.25 -26.31 6.76
CA PHE A 30 15.16 -25.65 7.47
C PHE A 30 13.84 -25.94 6.76
N THR A 31 12.77 -26.09 7.53
CA THR A 31 11.41 -26.12 7.02
C THR A 31 10.80 -24.73 7.25
N VAL A 32 10.30 -24.12 6.20
CA VAL A 32 9.58 -22.83 6.27
C VAL A 32 8.12 -23.08 5.92
N GLU A 33 7.22 -22.68 6.81
CA GLU A 33 5.78 -22.73 6.60
C GLU A 33 5.24 -21.29 6.62
N LEU A 34 4.50 -20.92 5.58
CA LEU A 34 3.81 -19.64 5.48
C LEU A 34 2.32 -19.87 5.71
N SER A 35 1.74 -19.13 6.65
CA SER A 35 0.30 -19.17 6.88
C SER A 35 -0.47 -18.50 5.75
N ASP A 36 -1.76 -18.80 5.64
CA ASP A 36 -2.68 -17.99 4.85
C ASP A 36 -2.71 -16.53 5.37
N PRO A 37 -3.04 -15.55 4.51
CA PRO A 37 -3.16 -14.16 4.91
C PRO A 37 -4.19 -13.96 6.04
N THR A 38 -3.77 -13.33 7.13
CA THR A 38 -4.61 -13.03 8.29
C THR A 38 -4.90 -11.53 8.45
N SER A 39 -4.26 -10.69 7.65
CA SER A 39 -4.44 -9.24 7.68
C SER A 39 -4.23 -8.65 6.30
N THR A 40 -4.84 -7.51 6.04
CA THR A 40 -4.66 -6.76 4.79
C THR A 40 -4.00 -5.42 5.08
N ARG A 41 -2.86 -5.18 4.44
CA ARG A 41 -2.24 -3.86 4.40
C ARG A 41 -2.99 -3.01 3.38
N GLN A 42 -3.35 -1.81 3.78
CA GLN A 42 -4.13 -0.91 2.94
C GLN A 42 -3.64 0.52 3.07
N ILE A 43 -3.98 1.33 2.10
CA ILE A 43 -3.88 2.79 2.17
C ILE A 43 -5.29 3.33 2.20
N VAL A 44 -5.61 4.04 3.29
CA VAL A 44 -6.91 4.71 3.46
C VAL A 44 -6.86 6.05 2.76
N LEU A 45 -7.87 6.34 1.95
CA LEU A 45 -8.07 7.60 1.24
C LEU A 45 -9.08 8.45 2.01
N ASN A 46 -8.70 9.65 2.42
CA ASN A 46 -9.59 10.57 3.11
C ASN A 46 -10.53 11.26 2.12
N THR A 47 -11.76 10.78 2.04
CA THR A 47 -12.79 11.35 1.14
C THR A 47 -13.33 12.70 1.60
N SER A 48 -12.90 13.21 2.75
CA SER A 48 -13.20 14.56 3.23
C SER A 48 -12.18 15.60 2.75
N SER A 49 -11.04 15.16 2.19
CA SER A 49 -10.10 16.08 1.55
C SER A 49 -10.64 16.55 0.19
N ASP A 50 -10.33 17.78 -0.18
CA ASP A 50 -10.87 18.39 -1.39
C ASP A 50 -10.60 17.58 -2.66
N ILE A 51 -9.35 17.10 -2.82
CA ILE A 51 -8.92 16.33 -3.99
C ILE A 51 -9.47 14.91 -3.96
N LEU A 52 -9.36 14.22 -2.83
CA LEU A 52 -9.78 12.82 -2.73
C LEU A 52 -11.30 12.66 -2.49
N SER A 53 -12.06 13.75 -2.36
CA SER A 53 -13.53 13.71 -2.48
C SER A 53 -13.97 13.30 -3.89
N GLU A 54 -13.17 13.62 -4.92
CA GLU A 54 -13.44 13.25 -6.30
C GLU A 54 -13.22 11.75 -6.53
N LYS A 55 -14.26 11.04 -6.92
CA LYS A 55 -14.24 9.60 -7.15
C LYS A 55 -13.24 9.22 -8.25
N ASP A 56 -13.18 10.02 -9.32
CA ASP A 56 -12.36 9.72 -10.50
C ASP A 56 -10.86 9.81 -10.17
N VAL A 57 -10.47 10.74 -9.29
CA VAL A 57 -9.09 10.78 -8.77
C VAL A 57 -8.75 9.49 -8.04
N ARG A 58 -9.63 9.02 -7.14
CA ARG A 58 -9.40 7.77 -6.41
C ARG A 58 -9.32 6.55 -7.32
N ILE A 59 -10.14 6.50 -8.38
CA ILE A 59 -10.09 5.41 -9.38
C ILE A 59 -8.77 5.48 -10.18
N ALA A 60 -8.36 6.66 -10.60
CA ALA A 60 -7.09 6.84 -11.31
C ALA A 60 -5.89 6.37 -10.47
N LEU A 61 -5.86 6.68 -9.17
CA LEU A 61 -4.83 6.19 -8.26
C LEU A 61 -4.82 4.65 -8.14
N GLN A 62 -5.99 4.01 -8.16
CA GLN A 62 -6.08 2.54 -8.18
C GLN A 62 -5.45 1.94 -9.44
N HIS A 63 -5.74 2.51 -10.61
CA HIS A 63 -5.13 2.08 -11.88
C HIS A 63 -3.63 2.40 -11.95
N ALA A 64 -3.17 3.43 -11.24
CA ALA A 64 -1.75 3.79 -11.18
C ALA A 64 -0.96 3.01 -10.10
N THR A 65 -1.61 2.11 -9.35
CA THR A 65 -0.97 1.33 -8.30
C THR A 65 -0.67 -0.09 -8.77
N ASN A 66 0.60 -0.40 -9.04
CA ASN A 66 1.02 -1.76 -9.39
C ASN A 66 1.24 -2.59 -8.11
N LYS A 67 0.16 -3.23 -7.63
CA LYS A 67 0.20 -4.08 -6.43
C LYS A 67 1.15 -5.26 -6.58
N GLN A 68 1.28 -5.81 -7.80
CA GLN A 68 2.17 -6.95 -8.05
C GLN A 68 3.63 -6.54 -7.91
N ASN A 69 4.03 -5.38 -8.45
CA ASN A 69 5.40 -4.88 -8.29
C ASN A 69 5.73 -4.58 -6.81
N ILE A 70 4.77 -4.12 -6.03
CA ILE A 70 4.95 -3.94 -4.57
C ILE A 70 5.17 -5.29 -3.91
N SER A 71 4.34 -6.30 -4.24
CA SER A 71 4.50 -7.67 -3.73
C SER A 71 5.88 -8.24 -4.05
N ASP A 72 6.27 -8.20 -5.31
CA ASP A 72 7.51 -8.84 -5.77
C ASP A 72 8.76 -8.06 -5.35
N GLY A 73 8.72 -6.73 -5.46
CA GLY A 73 9.88 -5.86 -5.23
C GLY A 73 10.15 -5.53 -3.75
N ILE A 74 9.11 -5.41 -2.93
CA ILE A 74 9.25 -5.03 -1.51
C ILE A 74 9.07 -6.23 -0.59
N PHE A 75 8.15 -7.13 -0.93
CA PHE A 75 7.82 -8.30 -0.10
C PHE A 75 8.35 -9.62 -0.64
N TYR A 76 9.10 -9.60 -1.75
CA TYR A 76 9.66 -10.81 -2.37
C TYR A 76 8.61 -11.88 -2.67
N GLY A 77 7.37 -11.48 -2.98
CA GLY A 77 6.26 -12.38 -3.26
C GLY A 77 5.61 -13.01 -2.01
N LEU A 78 6.06 -12.67 -0.81
CA LEU A 78 5.52 -13.23 0.45
C LEU A 78 4.18 -12.62 0.85
N GLU A 79 3.94 -11.34 0.55
CA GLU A 79 2.62 -10.72 0.67
C GLU A 79 1.94 -10.71 -0.70
N LYS A 80 0.70 -11.17 -0.78
CA LYS A 80 -0.06 -11.25 -2.03
C LYS A 80 -0.87 -9.97 -2.26
N PRO A 81 -1.03 -9.50 -3.51
CA PRO A 81 -1.98 -8.45 -3.83
C PRO A 81 -3.38 -8.78 -3.33
N ALA A 82 -4.08 -7.77 -2.79
CA ALA A 82 -5.44 -7.88 -2.32
C ALA A 82 -6.36 -6.91 -3.08
N ASP A 83 -7.56 -7.37 -3.44
CA ASP A 83 -8.61 -6.56 -4.07
C ASP A 83 -9.78 -6.28 -3.13
N THR A 84 -9.77 -6.91 -1.96
CA THR A 84 -10.78 -6.76 -0.91
C THR A 84 -10.12 -6.41 0.42
N LEU A 85 -10.90 -5.82 1.31
CA LEU A 85 -10.45 -5.45 2.65
C LEU A 85 -10.12 -6.68 3.52
N PHE A 86 -10.87 -7.76 3.34
CA PHE A 86 -10.65 -9.02 4.05
C PHE A 86 -10.29 -10.10 3.05
N ALA A 87 -9.46 -11.05 3.46
CA ALA A 87 -9.15 -12.22 2.64
C ALA A 87 -10.41 -13.04 2.34
N SER A 88 -10.48 -13.66 1.16
CA SER A 88 -11.61 -14.50 0.76
C SER A 88 -11.82 -15.73 1.65
N THR A 89 -10.82 -16.10 2.45
CA THR A 89 -10.90 -17.17 3.47
C THR A 89 -11.69 -16.77 4.71
N VAL A 90 -11.94 -15.45 4.89
CA VAL A 90 -12.78 -14.95 5.99
C VAL A 90 -14.25 -15.24 5.67
N PRO A 91 -15.05 -15.78 6.60
CA PRO A 91 -16.46 -16.05 6.38
C PRO A 91 -17.20 -14.82 5.83
N TYR A 92 -17.99 -15.03 4.78
CA TYR A 92 -18.80 -14.01 4.09
C TYR A 92 -17.98 -12.94 3.33
N CYS A 93 -16.66 -13.14 3.17
CA CYS A 93 -15.78 -12.20 2.47
C CYS A 93 -15.28 -12.73 1.11
N ASP A 94 -15.84 -13.84 0.62
CA ASP A 94 -15.62 -14.44 -0.69
C ASP A 94 -16.35 -13.69 -1.82
N ILE A 95 -16.17 -12.37 -1.85
CA ILE A 95 -16.83 -11.49 -2.81
C ILE A 95 -16.00 -11.45 -4.09
N GLU A 96 -16.64 -11.74 -5.22
CA GLU A 96 -16.05 -11.50 -6.54
C GLU A 96 -16.16 -10.00 -6.90
N LEU A 97 -15.04 -9.33 -7.05
CA LEU A 97 -14.94 -7.96 -7.53
C LEU A 97 -14.12 -7.92 -8.81
N GLU A 98 -14.49 -7.03 -9.72
CA GLU A 98 -13.62 -6.69 -10.85
C GLU A 98 -12.42 -5.90 -10.32
N PRO A 99 -11.19 -6.43 -10.40
CA PRO A 99 -10.02 -5.74 -9.87
C PRO A 99 -9.67 -4.52 -10.73
N TYR A 100 -9.17 -3.47 -10.10
CA TYR A 100 -8.54 -2.37 -10.83
C TYR A 100 -7.20 -2.85 -11.41
N VAL A 101 -7.17 -3.01 -12.72
CA VAL A 101 -5.95 -3.42 -13.45
C VAL A 101 -4.98 -2.25 -13.47
N TYR A 102 -3.69 -2.52 -13.23
CA TYR A 102 -2.64 -1.51 -13.37
C TYR A 102 -2.55 -1.03 -14.82
N ASP A 103 -2.83 0.24 -15.04
CA ASP A 103 -2.84 0.89 -16.36
C ASP A 103 -2.65 2.40 -16.20
N LEU A 104 -1.42 2.86 -16.43
CA LEU A 104 -1.06 4.29 -16.32
C LEU A 104 -1.71 5.15 -17.40
N GLU A 105 -1.96 4.59 -18.60
CA GLU A 105 -2.62 5.31 -19.67
C GLU A 105 -4.08 5.56 -19.30
N LEU A 106 -4.79 4.53 -18.85
CA LEU A 106 -6.16 4.65 -18.37
C LEU A 106 -6.26 5.60 -17.18
N ALA A 107 -5.34 5.52 -16.22
CA ALA A 107 -5.29 6.45 -15.09
C ALA A 107 -5.18 7.90 -15.54
N GLY A 108 -4.29 8.16 -16.51
CA GLY A 108 -4.13 9.48 -17.11
C GLY A 108 -5.39 9.97 -17.85
N GLN A 109 -6.07 9.10 -18.60
CA GLN A 109 -7.32 9.40 -19.30
C GLN A 109 -8.44 9.76 -18.31
N ILE A 110 -8.60 8.99 -17.25
CA ILE A 110 -9.60 9.26 -16.20
C ILE A 110 -9.39 10.65 -15.60
N LEU A 111 -8.13 11.02 -15.28
CA LEU A 111 -7.80 12.34 -14.76
C LEU A 111 -8.10 13.45 -15.79
N ASP A 112 -7.80 13.19 -17.07
CA ASP A 112 -8.11 14.13 -18.14
C ASP A 112 -9.61 14.37 -18.29
N GLU A 113 -10.42 13.32 -18.22
CA GLU A 113 -11.90 13.40 -18.30
C GLU A 113 -12.49 14.09 -17.08
N ALA A 114 -11.87 13.90 -15.90
CA ALA A 114 -12.24 14.60 -14.67
C ALA A 114 -11.85 16.09 -14.64
N GLY A 115 -11.15 16.57 -15.69
CA GLY A 115 -10.74 17.97 -15.82
C GLY A 115 -9.35 18.30 -15.27
N TRP A 116 -8.63 17.32 -14.75
CA TRP A 116 -7.25 17.46 -14.31
C TRP A 116 -6.30 17.44 -15.52
N LYS A 117 -5.81 18.59 -15.96
CA LYS A 117 -4.95 18.72 -17.13
C LYS A 117 -3.48 18.93 -16.75
N MET A 118 -2.57 18.42 -17.57
CA MET A 118 -1.12 18.64 -17.34
C MET A 118 -0.78 20.11 -17.30
N GLY A 119 -0.23 20.54 -16.17
CA GLY A 119 0.28 21.90 -15.97
C GLY A 119 1.75 22.05 -16.36
N SER A 120 2.31 23.24 -16.09
CA SER A 120 3.67 23.60 -16.51
C SER A 120 4.80 22.85 -15.79
N GLY A 121 4.52 22.19 -14.65
CA GLY A 121 5.50 21.47 -13.81
C GLY A 121 5.42 19.96 -13.86
N ASN A 122 4.83 19.36 -14.90
CA ASN A 122 4.49 17.94 -14.98
C ASN A 122 3.55 17.47 -13.84
N VAL A 123 2.87 18.40 -13.20
CA VAL A 123 1.79 18.13 -12.24
C VAL A 123 0.48 18.57 -12.86
N ARG A 124 -0.54 17.79 -12.73
CA ARG A 124 -1.89 18.12 -13.22
C ARG A 124 -2.49 19.25 -12.41
N GLU A 125 -3.32 20.04 -13.06
CA GLU A 125 -4.01 21.18 -12.46
C GLU A 125 -5.48 21.18 -12.88
N LYS A 126 -6.37 21.61 -11.99
CA LYS A 126 -7.78 21.86 -12.24
C LYS A 126 -8.20 23.13 -11.52
N ASP A 127 -8.79 24.07 -12.25
CA ASP A 127 -9.23 25.37 -11.72
C ASP A 127 -8.11 26.17 -10.98
N GLY A 128 -6.85 25.98 -11.43
CA GLY A 128 -5.66 26.61 -10.83
C GLY A 128 -5.13 25.90 -9.57
N GLN A 129 -5.72 24.77 -9.19
CA GLN A 129 -5.25 23.95 -8.08
C GLN A 129 -4.41 22.77 -8.61
N PRO A 130 -3.17 22.59 -8.14
CA PRO A 130 -2.34 21.46 -8.51
C PRO A 130 -2.83 20.17 -7.84
N LEU A 131 -2.65 19.03 -8.52
CA LEU A 131 -2.98 17.70 -8.02
C LEU A 131 -1.90 17.21 -7.05
N ASN A 132 -1.90 17.76 -5.85
CA ASN A 132 -1.00 17.43 -4.76
C ASN A 132 -1.73 16.61 -3.71
N ILE A 133 -1.17 15.47 -3.34
CA ILE A 133 -1.74 14.54 -2.35
C ILE A 133 -0.70 14.26 -1.28
N ASP A 134 -1.09 14.32 -0.02
CA ASP A 134 -0.22 14.04 1.12
C ASP A 134 -0.42 12.59 1.61
N LEU A 135 0.66 11.80 1.62
CA LEU A 135 0.68 10.45 2.17
C LEU A 135 1.44 10.41 3.49
N LEU A 136 0.74 10.09 4.55
CA LEU A 136 1.28 9.92 5.89
C LEU A 136 1.71 8.47 6.12
N TYR A 137 2.93 8.25 6.64
CA TYR A 137 3.44 6.95 7.02
C TYR A 137 4.17 6.99 8.37
N ASN A 138 4.25 5.83 9.04
CA ASN A 138 5.03 5.71 10.26
C ASN A 138 6.54 5.69 9.94
N SER A 139 7.30 6.66 10.44
CA SER A 139 8.75 6.82 10.19
C SER A 139 9.59 5.63 10.67
N ASP A 140 9.10 4.85 11.63
CA ASP A 140 9.76 3.64 12.11
C ASP A 140 9.56 2.44 11.16
N SER A 141 8.65 2.56 10.18
CA SER A 141 8.36 1.52 9.20
C SER A 141 9.13 1.71 7.91
N VAL A 142 10.25 1.01 7.77
CA VAL A 142 11.02 0.98 6.51
C VAL A 142 10.16 0.50 5.34
N THR A 143 9.28 -0.45 5.59
CA THR A 143 8.37 -1.00 4.57
C THR A 143 7.38 0.04 4.06
N GLU A 144 6.72 0.79 4.96
CA GLU A 144 5.78 1.85 4.56
C GLU A 144 6.49 2.95 3.76
N LYS A 145 7.70 3.32 4.21
CA LYS A 145 8.54 4.28 3.49
C LYS A 145 8.84 3.79 2.07
N SER A 146 9.27 2.54 1.90
CA SER A 146 9.59 1.98 0.58
C SER A 146 8.37 1.95 -0.34
N ILE A 147 7.20 1.60 0.19
CA ILE A 147 5.94 1.64 -0.59
C ILE A 147 5.60 3.09 -0.96
N ALA A 148 5.72 4.04 -0.03
CA ALA A 148 5.43 5.45 -0.28
C ALA A 148 6.34 6.04 -1.37
N GLU A 149 7.64 5.76 -1.33
CA GLU A 149 8.62 6.18 -2.36
C GLU A 149 8.30 5.55 -3.73
N TYR A 150 7.92 4.27 -3.76
CA TYR A 150 7.48 3.60 -4.97
C TYR A 150 6.23 4.27 -5.56
N LEU A 151 5.20 4.49 -4.75
CA LEU A 151 3.96 5.15 -5.18
C LEU A 151 4.22 6.60 -5.64
N GLN A 152 5.11 7.33 -4.98
CA GLN A 152 5.50 8.67 -5.40
C GLN A 152 6.03 8.68 -6.83
N SER A 153 6.90 7.71 -7.15
CA SER A 153 7.44 7.55 -8.51
C SER A 153 6.35 7.18 -9.52
N GLU A 154 5.48 6.23 -9.21
CA GLU A 154 4.40 5.80 -10.11
C GLU A 154 3.40 6.93 -10.38
N TYR A 155 2.94 7.63 -9.34
CA TYR A 155 1.95 8.68 -9.45
C TYR A 155 2.49 9.92 -10.19
N GLN A 156 3.79 10.19 -10.07
CA GLN A 156 4.44 11.25 -10.85
C GLN A 156 4.29 11.01 -12.35
N THR A 157 4.28 9.77 -12.82
CA THR A 157 4.15 9.43 -14.25
C THR A 157 2.81 9.85 -14.84
N ILE A 158 1.77 9.91 -14.01
CA ILE A 158 0.42 10.36 -14.39
C ILE A 158 0.14 11.82 -14.01
N GLY A 159 1.13 12.54 -13.54
CA GLY A 159 1.02 13.96 -13.17
C GLY A 159 0.43 14.23 -11.80
N VAL A 160 0.48 13.27 -10.88
CA VAL A 160 0.11 13.44 -9.47
C VAL A 160 1.37 13.68 -8.65
N ALA A 161 1.42 14.78 -7.91
CA ALA A 161 2.47 15.04 -6.94
C ALA A 161 2.10 14.40 -5.59
N LEU A 162 2.74 13.29 -5.25
CA LEU A 162 2.58 12.65 -3.95
C LEU A 162 3.65 13.14 -2.99
N ASN A 163 3.24 13.87 -1.95
CA ASN A 163 4.14 14.30 -0.89
C ASN A 163 4.11 13.24 0.22
N ILE A 164 5.26 12.69 0.55
CA ILE A 164 5.35 11.63 1.57
C ILE A 164 5.85 12.21 2.90
N HIS A 165 5.11 11.97 3.99
CA HIS A 165 5.37 12.48 5.32
C HIS A 165 5.57 11.36 6.32
N GLY A 166 6.80 11.18 6.79
CA GLY A 166 7.12 10.22 7.86
C GLY A 166 6.98 10.87 9.22
N GLU A 167 6.16 10.28 10.09
CA GLU A 167 5.97 10.76 11.45
C GLU A 167 6.24 9.66 12.47
N GLU A 168 6.65 10.07 13.67
CA GLU A 168 6.78 9.16 14.81
C GLU A 168 5.42 8.56 15.19
N GLU A 169 5.42 7.35 15.73
CA GLU A 169 4.22 6.54 16.03
C GLU A 169 3.10 7.32 16.73
N GLN A 170 3.42 8.15 17.73
CA GLN A 170 2.38 8.88 18.47
C GLN A 170 1.76 9.99 17.60
N SER A 171 2.58 10.77 16.90
CA SER A 171 2.12 11.82 15.97
C SER A 171 1.31 11.23 14.83
N TYR A 172 1.79 10.11 14.24
CA TYR A 172 1.10 9.35 13.22
C TYR A 172 -0.32 8.95 13.66
N ARG A 173 -0.45 8.36 14.85
CA ARG A 173 -1.76 7.95 15.40
C ARG A 173 -2.68 9.13 15.68
N ASP A 174 -2.15 10.23 16.17
CA ASP A 174 -2.94 11.42 16.48
C ASP A 174 -3.44 12.09 15.19
N ASN A 175 -2.61 12.18 14.15
CA ASN A 175 -3.02 12.65 12.83
C ASN A 175 -4.06 11.73 12.17
N MET A 176 -3.91 10.40 12.27
CA MET A 176 -4.93 9.46 11.79
C MET A 176 -6.29 9.70 12.47
N LYS A 177 -6.31 9.84 13.80
CA LYS A 177 -7.56 10.08 14.56
C LYS A 177 -8.19 11.42 14.24
N ALA A 178 -7.38 12.43 13.99
CA ALA A 178 -7.84 13.77 13.64
C ALA A 178 -8.29 13.91 12.18
N GLY A 179 -7.95 12.94 11.31
CA GLY A 179 -8.19 13.02 9.87
C GLY A 179 -7.24 13.98 9.15
N ASN A 180 -6.08 14.27 9.72
CA ASN A 180 -5.08 15.16 9.15
C ASN A 180 -4.17 14.43 8.16
N PHE A 181 -4.74 13.94 7.07
CA PHE A 181 -4.05 13.27 5.97
C PHE A 181 -4.95 13.24 4.74
N ASP A 182 -4.36 13.09 3.56
CA ASP A 182 -5.09 12.69 2.36
C ASP A 182 -5.05 11.17 2.22
N MET A 183 -3.87 10.57 2.37
CA MET A 183 -3.64 9.14 2.34
C MET A 183 -2.88 8.71 3.59
N VAL A 184 -3.18 7.53 4.11
CA VAL A 184 -2.47 6.98 5.28
C VAL A 184 -2.42 5.46 5.21
N PHE A 185 -1.31 4.87 5.63
CA PHE A 185 -1.22 3.41 5.78
C PHE A 185 -2.06 2.92 6.95
N ASN A 186 -2.67 1.76 6.78
CA ASN A 186 -3.38 1.06 7.84
C ASN A 186 -3.33 -0.45 7.61
N ILE A 187 -3.58 -1.22 8.66
CA ILE A 187 -3.69 -2.67 8.60
C ILE A 187 -5.07 -3.06 9.10
N CYS A 188 -5.82 -3.76 8.25
CA CYS A 188 -7.05 -4.41 8.65
C CYS A 188 -6.72 -5.84 9.09
N TRP A 189 -7.06 -6.18 10.31
CA TRP A 189 -6.95 -7.54 10.83
C TRP A 189 -8.22 -8.28 10.46
N GLY A 190 -8.06 -9.35 9.66
CA GLY A 190 -9.15 -10.27 9.43
C GLY A 190 -9.43 -11.08 10.68
N THR A 191 -10.64 -11.59 10.73
CA THR A 191 -11.03 -12.46 11.84
C THR A 191 -10.28 -13.78 11.81
N PRO A 192 -9.44 -14.05 12.81
CA PRO A 192 -9.62 -15.26 13.59
C PRO A 192 -10.00 -14.94 15.03
N TYR A 193 -10.41 -13.71 15.32
CA TYR A 193 -10.58 -13.23 16.68
C TYR A 193 -12.03 -12.99 17.10
N ASP A 194 -13.00 -13.44 16.29
CA ASP A 194 -14.41 -13.42 16.62
C ASP A 194 -14.86 -14.73 17.26
#